data_cb0a4ec8b1d88e39617ba92542f9cc35
#
_entry.id   cb0a4ec8b1d88e39617ba92542f9cc35
#
_cell.length_a   1.000
_cell.length_b   1.000
_cell.length_c   1.000
_cell.angle_alpha   90.00
_cell.angle_beta   90.00
_cell.angle_gamma   90.00
#
_symmetry.space_group_name_H-M   'P 1'
#
loop_
_entity.id
_entity.type
_entity.pdbx_description
1 polymer ?
#
loop_
_entity_poly.entity_id
_entity_poly.type
_entity_poly.pdbx_seq_one_letter_code
_entity_poly.pdbx_strand_id
1 'polypeptide(L)'
;MTDTIGPGAFLWFATILAMLITWLASGRPHYVSMDSDQHIAFISDVGADILKPLFITACSITGVAFILSLIIERYLRHSGRLMPNMRKRERVFSTLAILGSVIGGAGLILLSVFDTKRHPKMHDGFLLMFIVGVALSAIFTIAEFRWISKDFKYVRLLKKSYWMKAIVAGLLILLAIAFGVTEFTRVNVGAVLEWTIAFGFTLYVLTFLV
;
A
#
# COMPACT_ATOMS: atom_id res chain seq x y z
N MET A 1 -13.24 -8.98 10.46
CA MET A 1 -12.61 -8.10 9.46
C MET A 1 -11.90 -6.92 10.12
N THR A 2 -12.51 -6.23 11.05
CA THR A 2 -11.88 -5.18 11.87
C THR A 2 -10.63 -5.66 12.60
N ASP A 3 -10.61 -6.91 13.08
CA ASP A 3 -9.55 -7.48 13.93
C ASP A 3 -8.24 -7.75 13.19
N THR A 4 -8.25 -7.83 11.87
CA THR A 4 -7.05 -8.06 11.04
C THR A 4 -6.55 -6.79 10.35
N ILE A 5 -7.46 -5.93 9.89
CA ILE A 5 -7.14 -4.72 9.13
C ILE A 5 -6.64 -3.60 10.03
N GLY A 6 -7.30 -3.38 11.17
CA GLY A 6 -6.93 -2.34 12.12
C GLY A 6 -5.49 -2.46 12.64
N PRO A 7 -5.10 -3.62 13.18
CA PRO A 7 -3.73 -3.85 13.64
C PRO A 7 -2.67 -3.70 12.53
N GLY A 8 -2.96 -4.17 11.30
CA GLY A 8 -2.04 -4.03 10.16
C GLY A 8 -1.83 -2.57 9.74
N ALA A 9 -2.92 -1.80 9.65
CA ALA A 9 -2.84 -0.37 9.34
C ALA A 9 -2.13 0.42 10.44
N PHE A 10 -2.38 0.09 11.71
CA PHE A 10 -1.71 0.71 12.85
C PHE A 10 -0.21 0.39 12.86
N LEU A 11 0.16 -0.88 12.66
CA LEU A 11 1.57 -1.29 12.61
C LEU A 11 2.32 -0.56 11.48
N TRP A 12 1.72 -0.51 10.29
CA TRP A 12 2.30 0.22 9.16
C TRP A 12 2.51 1.69 9.51
N PHE A 13 1.46 2.37 9.97
CA PHE A 13 1.54 3.78 10.36
C PHE A 13 2.60 4.04 11.43
N ALA A 14 2.61 3.25 12.48
CA ALA A 14 3.56 3.37 13.59
C ALA A 14 5.01 3.16 13.10
N THR A 15 5.23 2.21 12.19
CA THR A 15 6.55 1.95 11.62
C THR A 15 7.04 3.12 10.78
N ILE A 16 6.21 3.61 9.84
CA ILE A 16 6.59 4.75 8.99
C ILE A 16 6.85 6.00 9.83
N LEU A 17 6.01 6.24 10.84
CA LEU A 17 6.20 7.35 11.77
C LEU A 17 7.49 7.19 12.59
N ALA A 18 7.78 6.00 13.12
CA ALA A 18 9.00 5.73 13.87
C ALA A 18 10.26 5.95 13.00
N MET A 19 10.22 5.51 11.74
CA MET A 19 11.32 5.73 10.79
C MET A 19 11.55 7.22 10.52
N LEU A 20 10.47 7.98 10.29
CA LEU A 20 10.56 9.42 10.08
C LEU A 20 11.11 10.15 11.33
N ILE A 21 10.59 9.82 12.51
CA ILE A 21 11.06 10.42 13.78
C ILE A 21 12.53 10.07 14.01
N THR A 22 12.95 8.83 13.79
CA THR A 22 14.35 8.41 13.96
C THR A 22 15.28 9.20 13.05
N TRP A 23 14.94 9.34 11.76
CA TRP A 23 15.73 10.13 10.82
C TRP A 23 15.84 11.60 11.24
N LEU A 24 14.71 12.21 11.64
CA LEU A 24 14.69 13.61 12.10
C LEU A 24 15.47 13.79 13.41
N ALA A 25 15.25 12.93 14.41
CA ALA A 25 15.91 13.01 15.72
C ALA A 25 17.42 12.74 15.66
N SER A 26 17.88 11.94 14.69
CA SER A 26 19.30 11.69 14.42
C SER A 26 19.99 12.84 13.68
N GLY A 27 19.32 13.98 13.48
CA GLY A 27 19.89 15.16 12.81
C GLY A 27 19.87 15.04 11.27
N ARG A 28 18.97 14.24 10.70
CA ARG A 28 18.83 14.02 9.25
C ARG A 28 20.11 13.50 8.60
N PRO A 29 20.66 12.35 9.06
CA PRO A 29 21.89 11.82 8.51
C PRO A 29 21.75 11.55 7.01
N HIS A 30 22.83 11.76 6.28
CA HIS A 30 22.95 11.36 4.89
C HIS A 30 23.40 9.89 4.86
N TYR A 31 22.51 8.99 4.42
CA TYR A 31 22.80 7.55 4.33
C TYR A 31 23.67 7.23 3.11
N VAL A 32 24.38 6.10 3.16
CA VAL A 32 25.26 5.65 2.06
C VAL A 32 24.49 5.34 0.77
N SER A 33 23.18 5.06 0.88
CA SER A 33 22.29 4.79 -0.26
C SER A 33 21.74 6.04 -0.93
N MET A 34 21.90 7.21 -0.32
CA MET A 34 21.42 8.49 -0.85
C MET A 34 22.38 9.04 -1.91
N ASP A 35 21.80 9.70 -2.92
CA ASP A 35 22.56 10.43 -3.93
C ASP A 35 23.23 11.68 -3.32
N SER A 36 24.34 12.15 -3.92
CA SER A 36 25.14 13.27 -3.40
C SER A 36 24.36 14.59 -3.22
N ASP A 37 23.33 14.81 -4.00
CA ASP A 37 22.45 16.00 -3.99
C ASP A 37 21.09 15.75 -3.31
N GLN A 38 20.93 14.56 -2.70
CA GLN A 38 19.74 14.18 -1.95
C GLN A 38 19.82 14.72 -0.50
N HIS A 39 18.84 15.49 -0.09
CA HIS A 39 18.74 16.07 1.26
C HIS A 39 17.61 15.46 2.10
N ILE A 40 16.67 14.76 1.47
CA ILE A 40 15.57 14.08 2.12
C ILE A 40 15.71 12.58 1.86
N ALA A 41 15.87 11.79 2.94
CA ALA A 41 15.99 10.35 2.82
C ALA A 41 14.68 9.73 2.35
N PHE A 42 14.76 8.74 1.46
CA PHE A 42 13.65 7.84 1.19
C PHE A 42 13.36 6.97 2.42
N ILE A 43 12.17 6.43 2.51
CA ILE A 43 11.82 5.42 3.54
C ILE A 43 12.78 4.23 3.43
N SER A 44 13.10 3.83 2.20
CA SER A 44 14.03 2.75 1.90
C SER A 44 15.47 3.04 2.36
N ASP A 45 15.94 4.31 2.34
CA ASP A 45 17.24 4.69 2.86
C ASP A 45 17.32 4.48 4.37
N VAL A 46 16.29 4.97 5.09
CA VAL A 46 16.16 4.78 6.55
C VAL A 46 16.02 3.29 6.89
N GLY A 47 15.25 2.56 6.07
CA GLY A 47 15.00 1.13 6.22
C GLY A 47 16.18 0.23 5.81
N ALA A 48 17.21 0.75 5.15
CA ALA A 48 18.40 -0.01 4.79
C ALA A 48 19.48 -0.01 5.89
N ASP A 49 19.33 0.84 6.90
CA ASP A 49 20.32 1.02 7.98
C ASP A 49 19.86 0.35 9.30
N ILE A 50 20.01 1.01 10.44
CA ILE A 50 19.75 0.45 11.78
C ILE A 50 18.30 -0.05 11.96
N LEU A 51 17.34 0.52 11.25
CA LEU A 51 15.92 0.12 11.31
C LEU A 51 15.53 -1.00 10.34
N LYS A 52 16.51 -1.62 9.65
CA LYS A 52 16.23 -2.71 8.70
C LYS A 52 15.39 -3.86 9.28
N PRO A 53 15.67 -4.38 10.50
CA PRO A 53 14.85 -5.45 11.07
C PRO A 53 13.39 -5.02 11.31
N LEU A 54 13.18 -3.79 11.78
CA LEU A 54 11.84 -3.21 11.96
C LEU A 54 11.12 -3.09 10.62
N PHE A 55 11.80 -2.57 9.60
CA PHE A 55 11.24 -2.36 8.27
C PHE A 55 10.82 -3.68 7.62
N ILE A 56 11.70 -4.71 7.63
CA ILE A 56 11.38 -6.04 7.09
C ILE A 56 10.17 -6.64 7.82
N THR A 57 10.17 -6.61 9.15
CA THR A 57 9.09 -7.19 9.95
C THR A 57 7.76 -6.50 9.66
N ALA A 58 7.74 -5.17 9.67
CA ALA A 58 6.54 -4.39 9.42
C ALA A 58 6.02 -4.56 7.98
N CYS A 59 6.88 -4.52 6.97
CA CYS A 59 6.51 -4.77 5.58
C CYS A 59 5.93 -6.17 5.39
N SER A 60 6.53 -7.19 6.04
CA SER A 60 6.07 -8.58 5.96
C SER A 60 4.68 -8.73 6.58
N ILE A 61 4.47 -8.22 7.79
CA ILE A 61 3.17 -8.29 8.47
C ILE A 61 2.12 -7.50 7.68
N THR A 62 2.45 -6.30 7.21
CA THR A 62 1.52 -5.45 6.46
C THR A 62 1.15 -6.09 5.12
N GLY A 63 2.13 -6.62 4.38
CA GLY A 63 1.89 -7.30 3.09
C GLY A 63 0.97 -8.52 3.26
N VAL A 64 1.25 -9.37 4.24
CA VAL A 64 0.41 -10.54 4.55
C VAL A 64 -0.99 -10.11 5.02
N ALA A 65 -1.09 -9.12 5.91
CA ALA A 65 -2.39 -8.63 6.40
C ALA A 65 -3.23 -8.04 5.27
N PHE A 66 -2.62 -7.31 4.32
CA PHE A 66 -3.30 -6.76 3.16
C PHE A 66 -3.87 -7.86 2.25
N ILE A 67 -3.09 -8.89 1.94
CA ILE A 67 -3.54 -10.05 1.14
C ILE A 67 -4.69 -10.77 1.86
N LEU A 68 -4.51 -11.08 3.14
CA LEU A 68 -5.52 -11.78 3.95
C LEU A 68 -6.83 -10.99 4.05
N SER A 69 -6.77 -9.66 4.14
CA SER A 69 -7.96 -8.81 4.22
C SER A 69 -8.87 -8.98 3.01
N LEU A 70 -8.31 -9.02 1.80
CA LEU A 70 -9.07 -9.22 0.56
C LEU A 70 -9.58 -10.67 0.41
N ILE A 71 -8.79 -11.66 0.84
CA ILE A 71 -9.22 -13.06 0.84
C ILE A 71 -10.39 -13.26 1.81
N ILE A 72 -10.28 -12.70 3.02
CA ILE A 72 -11.35 -12.79 4.05
C ILE A 72 -12.60 -12.06 3.58
N GLU A 73 -12.46 -10.86 3.00
CA GLU A 73 -13.61 -10.12 2.44
C GLU A 73 -14.35 -10.98 1.39
N ARG A 74 -13.62 -11.60 0.47
CA ARG A 74 -14.20 -12.49 -0.52
C ARG A 74 -14.88 -13.70 0.11
N TYR A 75 -14.24 -14.34 1.10
CA TYR A 75 -14.81 -15.47 1.81
C TYR A 75 -16.12 -15.09 2.51
N LEU A 76 -16.16 -13.94 3.19
CA LEU A 76 -17.37 -13.44 3.87
C LEU A 76 -18.49 -13.13 2.88
N ARG A 77 -18.19 -12.64 1.67
CA ARG A 77 -19.16 -12.45 0.59
C ARG A 77 -19.70 -13.80 0.07
N HIS A 78 -18.82 -14.79 -0.06
CA HIS A 78 -19.22 -16.13 -0.52
C HIS A 78 -20.08 -16.86 0.52
N SER A 79 -19.79 -16.68 1.82
CA SER A 79 -20.58 -17.26 2.92
C SER A 79 -21.88 -16.53 3.23
N GLY A 80 -22.22 -15.46 2.50
CA GLY A 80 -23.43 -14.67 2.69
C GLY A 80 -23.43 -13.77 3.94
N ARG A 81 -22.31 -13.68 4.65
CA ARG A 81 -22.16 -12.78 5.81
C ARG A 81 -21.95 -11.32 5.42
N LEU A 82 -21.52 -11.06 4.19
CA LEU A 82 -21.51 -9.75 3.54
C LEU A 82 -22.40 -9.79 2.30
N MET A 83 -22.68 -8.60 1.72
CA MET A 83 -23.42 -8.50 0.45
C MET A 83 -22.80 -9.44 -0.60
N PRO A 84 -23.55 -10.44 -1.10
CA PRO A 84 -23.00 -11.46 -1.98
C PRO A 84 -22.64 -10.90 -3.36
N ASN A 85 -21.56 -11.42 -3.95
CA ASN A 85 -21.23 -11.16 -5.36
C ASN A 85 -22.19 -11.97 -6.24
N MET A 86 -23.19 -11.32 -6.79
CA MET A 86 -24.27 -12.01 -7.53
C MET A 86 -23.87 -12.36 -8.98
N ARG A 87 -22.98 -11.57 -9.59
CA ARG A 87 -22.63 -11.68 -11.01
C ARG A 87 -21.19 -12.21 -11.24
N LYS A 88 -20.98 -12.92 -12.36
CA LYS A 88 -19.64 -13.42 -12.73
C LYS A 88 -18.57 -12.33 -12.74
N ARG A 89 -18.89 -11.13 -13.24
CA ARG A 89 -17.95 -9.99 -13.33
C ARG A 89 -17.43 -9.54 -11.97
N GLU A 90 -18.27 -9.48 -10.94
CA GLU A 90 -17.87 -9.07 -9.58
C GLU A 90 -16.89 -10.10 -8.99
N ARG A 91 -17.16 -11.40 -9.22
CA ARG A 91 -16.25 -12.48 -8.83
C ARG A 91 -14.90 -12.39 -9.55
N VAL A 92 -14.90 -12.03 -10.84
CA VAL A 92 -13.67 -11.82 -11.61
C VAL A 92 -12.87 -10.64 -11.04
N PHE A 93 -13.51 -9.48 -10.81
CA PHE A 93 -12.82 -8.32 -10.25
C PHE A 93 -12.26 -8.60 -8.85
N SER A 94 -13.01 -9.27 -7.98
CA SER A 94 -12.53 -9.68 -6.66
C SER A 94 -11.32 -10.62 -6.75
N THR A 95 -11.31 -11.56 -7.70
CA THR A 95 -10.15 -12.44 -7.92
C THR A 95 -8.94 -11.66 -8.42
N LEU A 96 -9.12 -10.76 -9.37
CA LEU A 96 -8.06 -9.91 -9.90
C LEU A 96 -7.51 -8.95 -8.83
N ALA A 97 -8.38 -8.44 -7.95
CA ALA A 97 -7.95 -7.64 -6.81
C ALA A 97 -7.05 -8.43 -5.85
N ILE A 98 -7.40 -9.69 -5.55
CA ILE A 98 -6.57 -10.58 -4.73
C ILE A 98 -5.24 -10.88 -5.42
N LEU A 99 -5.23 -11.19 -6.71
CA LEU A 99 -3.98 -11.41 -7.46
C LEU A 99 -3.09 -10.17 -7.43
N GLY A 100 -3.67 -8.97 -7.65
CA GLY A 100 -2.94 -7.71 -7.51
C GLY A 100 -2.36 -7.52 -6.10
N SER A 101 -3.13 -7.85 -5.06
CA SER A 101 -2.64 -7.75 -3.67
C SER A 101 -1.51 -8.75 -3.35
N VAL A 102 -1.54 -9.94 -3.93
CA VAL A 102 -0.45 -10.93 -3.80
C VAL A 102 0.82 -10.41 -4.46
N ILE A 103 0.72 -9.87 -5.68
CA ILE A 103 1.85 -9.27 -6.38
C ILE A 103 2.40 -8.07 -5.58
N GLY A 104 1.53 -7.17 -5.14
CA GLY A 104 1.93 -5.99 -4.36
C GLY A 104 2.51 -6.36 -2.99
N GLY A 105 1.88 -7.27 -2.26
CA GLY A 105 2.36 -7.74 -0.96
C GLY A 105 3.72 -8.44 -1.05
N ALA A 106 3.91 -9.29 -2.07
CA ALA A 106 5.20 -9.91 -2.35
C ALA A 106 6.26 -8.84 -2.71
N GLY A 107 5.91 -7.84 -3.54
CA GLY A 107 6.77 -6.71 -3.84
C GLY A 107 7.21 -5.97 -2.60
N LEU A 108 6.27 -5.64 -1.68
CA LEU A 108 6.56 -4.96 -0.41
C LEU A 108 7.51 -5.76 0.49
N ILE A 109 7.33 -7.05 0.59
CA ILE A 109 8.21 -7.92 1.38
C ILE A 109 9.61 -7.95 0.74
N LEU A 110 9.69 -8.21 -0.56
CA LEU A 110 10.95 -8.35 -1.27
C LEU A 110 11.76 -7.05 -1.29
N LEU A 111 11.12 -5.88 -1.49
CA LEU A 111 11.84 -4.60 -1.45
C LEU A 111 12.43 -4.31 -0.06
N SER A 112 11.81 -4.75 1.01
CA SER A 112 12.33 -4.58 2.36
C SER A 112 13.53 -5.50 2.66
N VAL A 113 13.54 -6.69 2.09
CA VAL A 113 14.66 -7.66 2.23
C VAL A 113 15.84 -7.27 1.35
N PHE A 114 15.58 -6.97 0.06
CA PHE A 114 16.57 -6.49 -0.90
C PHE A 114 16.64 -4.96 -0.82
N ASP A 115 17.42 -4.49 0.18
CA ASP A 115 17.54 -3.06 0.49
C ASP A 115 18.27 -2.27 -0.62
N THR A 116 17.97 -0.98 -0.67
CA THR A 116 18.54 -0.04 -1.64
C THR A 116 20.07 0.11 -1.50
N LYS A 117 20.66 -0.15 -0.32
CA LYS A 117 22.10 -0.04 -0.05
C LYS A 117 22.89 -1.18 -0.68
N ARG A 118 22.39 -2.43 -0.65
CA ARG A 118 23.12 -3.63 -1.10
C ARG A 118 22.66 -4.13 -2.47
N HIS A 119 21.39 -3.92 -2.79
CA HIS A 119 20.72 -4.44 -4.00
C HIS A 119 19.84 -3.40 -4.68
N PRO A 120 20.34 -2.19 -5.06
CA PRO A 120 19.53 -1.08 -5.53
C PRO A 120 18.61 -1.48 -6.72
N LYS A 121 19.14 -2.11 -7.76
CA LYS A 121 18.36 -2.52 -8.93
C LYS A 121 17.23 -3.51 -8.62
N MET A 122 17.46 -4.42 -7.66
CA MET A 122 16.43 -5.36 -7.23
C MET A 122 15.37 -4.65 -6.39
N HIS A 123 15.80 -3.73 -5.53
CA HIS A 123 14.92 -2.89 -4.73
C HIS A 123 13.95 -2.09 -5.62
N ASP A 124 14.46 -1.39 -6.63
CA ASP A 124 13.66 -0.60 -7.59
C ASP A 124 12.65 -1.49 -8.35
N GLY A 125 13.08 -2.68 -8.77
CA GLY A 125 12.22 -3.66 -9.42
C GLY A 125 11.08 -4.14 -8.51
N PHE A 126 11.37 -4.42 -7.22
CA PHE A 126 10.36 -4.82 -6.24
C PHE A 126 9.49 -3.65 -5.78
N LEU A 127 10.01 -2.42 -5.76
CA LEU A 127 9.24 -1.21 -5.52
C LEU A 127 8.20 -1.01 -6.63
N LEU A 128 8.61 -1.13 -7.89
CA LEU A 128 7.70 -1.09 -9.03
C LEU A 128 6.63 -2.20 -8.94
N MET A 129 7.04 -3.42 -8.61
CA MET A 129 6.14 -4.56 -8.41
C MET A 129 5.12 -4.29 -7.30
N PHE A 130 5.55 -3.68 -6.19
CA PHE A 130 4.67 -3.27 -5.09
C PHE A 130 3.65 -2.23 -5.56
N ILE A 131 4.12 -1.14 -6.17
CA ILE A 131 3.25 -0.02 -6.62
C ILE A 131 2.22 -0.53 -7.65
N VAL A 132 2.66 -1.25 -8.67
CA VAL A 132 1.78 -1.76 -9.73
C VAL A 132 0.80 -2.79 -9.16
N GLY A 133 1.25 -3.71 -8.31
CA GLY A 133 0.39 -4.73 -7.70
C GLY A 133 -0.70 -4.12 -6.83
N VAL A 134 -0.36 -3.16 -5.97
CA VAL A 134 -1.34 -2.46 -5.12
C VAL A 134 -2.29 -1.60 -5.96
N ALA A 135 -1.79 -0.90 -6.98
CA ALA A 135 -2.64 -0.09 -7.87
C ALA A 135 -3.66 -0.95 -8.62
N LEU A 136 -3.24 -2.09 -9.18
CA LEU A 136 -4.14 -3.04 -9.83
C LEU A 136 -5.17 -3.61 -8.85
N SER A 137 -4.74 -3.99 -7.65
CA SER A 137 -5.64 -4.45 -6.59
C SER A 137 -6.69 -3.40 -6.26
N ALA A 138 -6.29 -2.14 -6.10
CA ALA A 138 -7.20 -1.03 -5.79
C ALA A 138 -8.18 -0.76 -6.94
N ILE A 139 -7.73 -0.75 -8.19
CA ILE A 139 -8.58 -0.53 -9.37
C ILE A 139 -9.66 -1.62 -9.46
N PHE A 140 -9.28 -2.90 -9.30
CA PHE A 140 -10.23 -4.00 -9.36
C PHE A 140 -11.19 -4.02 -8.17
N THR A 141 -10.73 -3.66 -6.96
CA THR A 141 -11.58 -3.48 -5.79
C THR A 141 -12.62 -2.38 -6.03
N ILE A 142 -12.20 -1.23 -6.54
CA ILE A 142 -13.11 -0.11 -6.87
C ILE A 142 -14.11 -0.54 -7.94
N ALA A 143 -13.68 -1.26 -8.97
CA ALA A 143 -14.55 -1.78 -10.01
C ALA A 143 -15.59 -2.76 -9.44
N GLU A 144 -15.20 -3.67 -8.55
CA GLU A 144 -16.10 -4.58 -7.83
C GLU A 144 -17.15 -3.79 -7.04
N PHE A 145 -16.72 -2.89 -6.16
CA PHE A 145 -17.61 -2.08 -5.32
C PHE A 145 -18.56 -1.19 -6.13
N ARG A 146 -18.11 -0.67 -7.28
CA ARG A 146 -18.97 0.10 -8.19
C ARG A 146 -20.17 -0.71 -8.65
N TRP A 147 -19.97 -1.98 -9.00
CA TRP A 147 -21.03 -2.84 -9.48
C TRP A 147 -21.96 -3.27 -8.34
N ILE A 148 -21.39 -3.68 -7.21
CA ILE A 148 -22.19 -4.01 -6.00
C ILE A 148 -23.03 -2.82 -5.56
N SER A 149 -22.46 -1.61 -5.53
CA SER A 149 -23.20 -0.39 -5.17
C SER A 149 -24.33 -0.03 -6.15
N LYS A 150 -24.22 -0.44 -7.43
CA LYS A 150 -25.31 -0.28 -8.41
C LYS A 150 -26.45 -1.27 -8.20
N ASP A 151 -26.13 -2.49 -7.82
CA ASP A 151 -27.14 -3.52 -7.59
C ASP A 151 -27.86 -3.33 -6.25
N PHE A 152 -27.19 -2.76 -5.24
CA PHE A 152 -27.73 -2.47 -3.89
C PHE A 152 -27.84 -0.96 -3.62
N LYS A 153 -28.51 -0.22 -4.50
CA LYS A 153 -28.64 1.26 -4.43
C LYS A 153 -29.25 1.79 -3.13
N TYR A 154 -30.05 0.98 -2.44
CA TYR A 154 -30.70 1.33 -1.17
C TYR A 154 -29.73 1.33 0.02
N VAL A 155 -28.55 0.73 -0.09
CA VAL A 155 -27.54 0.68 0.97
C VAL A 155 -26.58 1.87 0.83
N ARG A 156 -26.87 2.96 1.56
CA ARG A 156 -26.07 4.20 1.53
C ARG A 156 -24.60 3.97 1.94
N LEU A 157 -24.36 3.04 2.86
CA LEU A 157 -23.00 2.73 3.35
C LEU A 157 -22.11 2.18 2.22
N LEU A 158 -22.63 1.29 1.36
CA LEU A 158 -21.90 0.77 0.20
C LEU A 158 -21.47 1.88 -0.76
N LYS A 159 -22.34 2.85 -0.99
CA LYS A 159 -22.03 4.01 -1.85
C LYS A 159 -20.93 4.87 -1.21
N LYS A 160 -20.99 5.09 0.10
CA LYS A 160 -19.97 5.83 0.85
C LYS A 160 -18.62 5.11 0.79
N SER A 161 -18.59 3.81 1.08
CA SER A 161 -17.39 2.97 1.01
C SER A 161 -16.75 2.98 -0.39
N TYR A 162 -17.57 2.85 -1.46
CA TYR A 162 -17.10 2.97 -2.84
C TYR A 162 -16.38 4.30 -3.09
N TRP A 163 -17.02 5.43 -2.76
CA TRP A 163 -16.44 6.75 -3.00
C TRP A 163 -15.18 6.99 -2.18
N MET A 164 -15.15 6.57 -0.92
CA MET A 164 -13.95 6.70 -0.08
C MET A 164 -12.78 5.92 -0.69
N LYS A 165 -12.99 4.65 -1.05
CA LYS A 165 -11.96 3.82 -1.71
C LYS A 165 -11.50 4.45 -3.03
N ALA A 166 -12.44 4.90 -3.87
CA ALA A 166 -12.14 5.48 -5.18
C ALA A 166 -11.34 6.77 -5.08
N ILE A 167 -11.68 7.68 -4.17
CA ILE A 167 -10.97 8.95 -3.99
C ILE A 167 -9.57 8.70 -3.44
N VAL A 168 -9.44 7.95 -2.35
CA VAL A 168 -8.14 7.71 -1.72
C VAL A 168 -7.22 6.96 -2.67
N ALA A 169 -7.68 5.87 -3.28
CA ALA A 169 -6.86 5.10 -4.22
C ALA A 169 -6.52 5.91 -5.48
N GLY A 170 -7.47 6.69 -6.01
CA GLY A 170 -7.22 7.56 -7.16
C GLY A 170 -6.13 8.59 -6.89
N LEU A 171 -6.16 9.25 -5.73
CA LEU A 171 -5.11 10.17 -5.30
C LEU A 171 -3.76 9.46 -5.15
N LEU A 172 -3.72 8.29 -4.50
CA LEU A 172 -2.49 7.54 -4.32
C LEU A 172 -1.89 7.06 -5.65
N ILE A 173 -2.71 6.66 -6.62
CA ILE A 173 -2.24 6.28 -7.97
C ILE A 173 -1.62 7.49 -8.68
N LEU A 174 -2.24 8.67 -8.59
CA LEU A 174 -1.68 9.89 -9.16
C LEU A 174 -0.34 10.27 -8.50
N LEU A 175 -0.26 10.18 -7.18
CA LEU A 175 0.99 10.41 -6.44
C LEU A 175 2.06 9.38 -6.80
N ALA A 176 1.70 8.11 -6.99
CA ALA A 176 2.62 7.05 -7.39
C ALA A 176 3.17 7.27 -8.82
N ILE A 177 2.35 7.76 -9.75
CA ILE A 177 2.81 8.15 -11.09
C ILE A 177 3.80 9.33 -10.99
N ALA A 178 3.47 10.35 -10.19
CA ALA A 178 4.35 11.50 -9.96
C ALA A 178 5.66 11.06 -9.30
N PHE A 179 5.60 10.13 -8.34
CA PHE A 179 6.77 9.52 -7.69
C PHE A 179 7.68 8.85 -8.71
N GLY A 180 7.16 7.95 -9.55
CA GLY A 180 7.96 7.25 -10.56
C GLY A 180 8.65 8.18 -11.58
N VAL A 181 8.09 9.38 -11.84
CA VAL A 181 8.75 10.39 -12.67
C VAL A 181 9.83 11.15 -11.88
N THR A 182 9.54 11.49 -10.62
CA THR A 182 10.42 12.36 -9.82
C THR A 182 11.57 11.61 -9.14
N GLU A 183 11.44 10.32 -8.94
CA GLU A 183 12.50 9.45 -8.42
C GLU A 183 13.81 9.58 -9.22
N PHE A 184 13.69 9.66 -10.55
CA PHE A 184 14.85 9.78 -11.46
C PHE A 184 15.18 11.22 -11.89
N THR A 185 14.30 12.19 -11.64
CA THR A 185 14.46 13.57 -12.14
C THR A 185 14.64 14.60 -11.05
N ARG A 186 14.03 14.36 -9.89
CA ARG A 186 14.04 15.28 -8.73
C ARG A 186 13.96 14.48 -7.42
N VAL A 187 15.05 13.85 -7.05
CA VAL A 187 15.17 12.91 -5.93
C VAL A 187 14.51 13.40 -4.63
N ASN A 188 14.73 14.66 -4.25
CA ASN A 188 14.12 15.21 -3.03
C ASN A 188 12.59 15.31 -3.10
N VAL A 189 12.03 15.58 -4.29
CA VAL A 189 10.58 15.58 -4.49
C VAL A 189 10.05 14.13 -4.46
N GLY A 190 10.78 13.20 -5.08
CA GLY A 190 10.49 11.78 -5.01
C GLY A 190 10.42 11.29 -3.56
N ALA A 191 11.40 11.64 -2.73
CA ALA A 191 11.40 11.25 -1.32
C ALA A 191 10.17 11.79 -0.56
N VAL A 192 9.78 13.06 -0.75
CA VAL A 192 8.55 13.61 -0.15
C VAL A 192 7.30 12.86 -0.61
N LEU A 193 7.23 12.50 -1.90
CA LEU A 193 6.12 11.74 -2.44
C LEU A 193 6.06 10.32 -1.87
N GLU A 194 7.21 9.64 -1.72
CA GLU A 194 7.25 8.31 -1.09
C GLU A 194 6.67 8.34 0.33
N TRP A 195 7.12 9.28 1.18
CA TRP A 195 6.56 9.46 2.52
C TRP A 195 5.06 9.75 2.48
N THR A 196 4.61 10.62 1.58
CA THR A 196 3.18 10.98 1.42
C THR A 196 2.35 9.76 1.02
N ILE A 197 2.83 8.96 0.06
CA ILE A 197 2.17 7.73 -0.38
C ILE A 197 2.11 6.71 0.75
N ALA A 198 3.19 6.54 1.51
CA ALA A 198 3.25 5.59 2.61
C ALA A 198 2.25 5.92 3.73
N PHE A 199 2.13 7.19 4.12
CA PHE A 199 1.09 7.63 5.06
C PHE A 199 -0.31 7.53 4.45
N GLY A 200 -0.46 7.89 3.18
CA GLY A 200 -1.72 7.77 2.45
C GLY A 200 -2.20 6.31 2.30
N PHE A 201 -1.28 5.35 2.17
CA PHE A 201 -1.60 3.94 2.14
C PHE A 201 -2.30 3.47 3.43
N THR A 202 -1.92 4.04 4.59
CA THR A 202 -2.66 3.82 5.84
C THR A 202 -4.13 4.18 5.69
N LEU A 203 -4.42 5.36 5.10
CA LEU A 203 -5.78 5.81 4.88
C LEU A 203 -6.53 4.88 3.94
N TYR A 204 -5.87 4.39 2.88
CA TYR A 204 -6.47 3.42 1.97
C TYR A 204 -6.85 2.13 2.69
N VAL A 205 -5.94 1.55 3.47
CA VAL A 205 -6.22 0.33 4.25
C VAL A 205 -7.37 0.56 5.24
N LEU A 206 -7.45 1.71 5.89
CA LEU A 206 -8.55 2.06 6.80
C LEU A 206 -9.92 2.17 6.09
N THR A 207 -9.95 2.42 4.77
CA THR A 207 -11.24 2.41 4.02
C THR A 207 -11.91 1.04 4.00
N PHE A 208 -11.20 -0.04 4.30
CA PHE A 208 -11.77 -1.39 4.39
C PHE A 208 -12.51 -1.64 5.72
N LEU A 209 -12.42 -0.72 6.68
CA LEU A 209 -13.18 -0.78 7.93
C LEU A 209 -14.61 -0.23 7.79
N VAL A 210 -14.92 0.44 6.68
CA VAL A 210 -16.20 1.06 6.32
C VAL A 210 -16.80 0.32 5.12
#